data_462adfc83952273f90d37c3e66faf4eb
#
_entry.id   462adfc83952273f90d37c3e66faf4eb
#
_cell.length_a   1.000
_cell.length_b   1.000
_cell.length_c   1.000
_cell.angle_alpha   90.00
_cell.angle_beta   90.00
_cell.angle_gamma   90.00
#
_symmetry.space_group_name_H-M   'P 1'
#
loop_
_entity.id
_entity.type
_entity.pdbx_description
1 polymer ?
#
loop_
_entity_poly.entity_id
_entity_poly.type
_entity_poly.pdbx_seq_one_letter_code
_entity_poly.pdbx_strand_id
1 'polypeptide(L)'
;MRRHLLPVVSLLVLLLLVRQLYPYVSGSDPSIVDGYEVNLVSENLGGPTCLVWANDTHLLVCDRDGGRITELNIETDARRTLLDGLHHPHGLLLHEGKAIVSEQGQLSSYLIAEDGLFVEGQTLVSGIPAGNHQTNSVNIMPNGTLIWHSGSTCNVCDEADERNAALLWVNATTGEHGVLASGVRNSFDGVWVEDHGYFFTDNGRDWEGDHPPEELNFLIAGAAYGWPDDEPETPVPEGSEAPVGRWTPHTSMNGVDLRPVHSSLPGLSPSEGFTLYTAVYGSWNTLLPKGHEILRIDVFSGEEPNDYTTDITRFVWDAGTPVPLTFHPDGSLYYAVFGGGGKLFTVDAADTGE
;
A
#
# COMPACT_ATOMS: atom_id res chain seq x y z
N MET A 1 -7.39 -2.33 48.90
CA MET A 1 -7.73 -2.43 47.48
C MET A 1 -7.87 -1.08 46.76
N ARG A 2 -8.49 -0.04 47.32
CA ARG A 2 -8.65 1.27 46.59
C ARG A 2 -7.35 2.07 46.32
N ARG A 3 -6.27 1.89 47.10
CA ARG A 3 -5.00 2.64 46.95
C ARG A 3 -4.14 2.23 45.74
N HIS A 4 -4.35 1.05 45.17
CA HIS A 4 -3.59 0.57 44.02
C HIS A 4 -4.37 0.70 42.68
N LEU A 5 -5.66 1.00 42.76
CA LEU A 5 -6.51 1.12 41.56
C LEU A 5 -6.23 2.42 40.79
N LEU A 6 -5.97 3.52 41.51
CA LEU A 6 -5.75 4.84 40.92
C LEU A 6 -4.50 4.88 39.99
N PRO A 7 -3.32 4.38 40.42
CA PRO A 7 -2.14 4.40 39.56
C PRO A 7 -2.27 3.47 38.34
N VAL A 8 -2.97 2.34 38.48
CA VAL A 8 -3.23 1.44 37.33
C VAL A 8 -4.16 2.08 36.30
N VAL A 9 -5.24 2.71 36.76
CA VAL A 9 -6.18 3.44 35.88
C VAL A 9 -5.45 4.62 35.19
N SER A 10 -4.62 5.36 35.93
CA SER A 10 -3.84 6.46 35.36
C SER A 10 -2.84 5.99 34.30
N LEU A 11 -2.19 4.86 34.52
CA LEU A 11 -1.28 4.25 33.53
C LEU A 11 -2.03 3.82 32.27
N LEU A 12 -3.18 3.18 32.40
CA LEU A 12 -4.00 2.76 31.26
C LEU A 12 -4.50 3.97 30.46
N VAL A 13 -4.94 5.03 31.13
CA VAL A 13 -5.34 6.28 30.45
C VAL A 13 -4.16 6.91 29.71
N LEU A 14 -2.98 6.93 30.32
CA LEU A 14 -1.76 7.43 29.68
C LEU A 14 -1.40 6.63 28.42
N LEU A 15 -1.44 5.31 28.50
CA LEU A 15 -1.16 4.42 27.37
C LEU A 15 -2.17 4.62 26.24
N LEU A 16 -3.44 4.77 26.56
CA LEU A 16 -4.50 5.09 25.58
C LEU A 16 -4.29 6.46 24.93
N LEU A 17 -3.84 7.46 25.69
CA LEU A 17 -3.52 8.78 25.15
C LEU A 17 -2.28 8.72 24.25
N VAL A 18 -1.23 8.02 24.65
CA VAL A 18 -0.04 7.81 23.81
C VAL A 18 -0.45 7.16 22.49
N ARG A 19 -1.21 6.08 22.55
CA ARG A 19 -1.71 5.38 21.37
C ARG A 19 -2.51 6.30 20.43
N GLN A 20 -3.39 7.13 20.98
CA GLN A 20 -4.22 8.07 20.21
C GLN A 20 -3.43 9.23 19.59
N LEU A 21 -2.41 9.71 20.29
CA LEU A 21 -1.63 10.88 19.87
C LEU A 21 -0.43 10.52 19.01
N TYR A 22 0.11 9.30 19.14
CA TYR A 22 1.31 8.88 18.43
C TYR A 22 1.22 9.06 16.91
N PRO A 23 0.15 8.68 16.20
CA PRO A 23 0.04 8.88 14.75
C PRO A 23 0.10 10.35 14.31
N TYR A 24 -0.28 11.28 15.19
CA TYR A 24 -0.23 12.73 14.92
C TYR A 24 1.14 13.35 15.24
N VAL A 25 1.89 12.75 16.16
CA VAL A 25 3.25 13.19 16.53
C VAL A 25 4.28 12.54 15.60
N SER A 26 4.11 11.25 15.31
CA SER A 26 4.82 10.50 14.29
C SER A 26 4.62 11.17 12.93
N GLY A 27 5.68 11.30 12.11
CA GLY A 27 5.63 12.01 10.83
C GLY A 27 5.68 13.54 10.91
N SER A 28 5.91 14.11 12.10
CA SER A 28 6.30 15.53 12.21
C SER A 28 7.81 15.72 11.99
N ASP A 29 8.59 14.69 12.32
CA ASP A 29 10.06 14.67 12.21
C ASP A 29 10.51 13.20 12.03
N PRO A 30 10.32 12.61 10.83
CA PRO A 30 10.70 11.24 10.57
C PRO A 30 12.20 11.03 10.74
N SER A 31 12.60 9.92 11.34
CA SER A 31 14.01 9.50 11.45
C SER A 31 14.34 8.50 10.33
N ILE A 32 15.56 8.54 9.84
CA ILE A 32 16.00 7.69 8.71
C ILE A 32 17.41 7.16 8.95
N VAL A 33 17.79 6.12 8.23
CA VAL A 33 19.15 5.56 8.20
C VAL A 33 20.18 6.64 7.83
N ASP A 34 21.37 6.61 8.48
CA ASP A 34 22.45 7.55 8.23
C ASP A 34 22.83 7.62 6.73
N GLY A 35 23.06 8.84 6.25
CA GLY A 35 23.41 9.11 4.85
C GLY A 35 22.20 9.39 3.94
N TYR A 36 20.99 9.41 4.51
CA TYR A 36 19.76 9.74 3.79
C TYR A 36 18.98 10.82 4.53
N GLU A 37 18.05 11.45 3.85
CA GLU A 37 17.17 12.48 4.40
C GLU A 37 15.72 12.31 3.97
N VAL A 38 14.81 12.80 4.83
CA VAL A 38 13.38 12.88 4.56
C VAL A 38 12.97 14.33 4.51
N ASN A 39 12.38 14.77 3.42
CA ASN A 39 11.98 16.16 3.24
C ASN A 39 10.47 16.27 3.03
N LEU A 40 9.82 17.21 3.71
CA LEU A 40 8.42 17.55 3.49
C LEU A 40 8.27 18.30 2.15
N VAL A 41 7.44 17.79 1.25
CA VAL A 41 7.18 18.37 -0.07
C VAL A 41 5.90 19.18 -0.07
N SER A 42 4.82 18.62 0.49
CA SER A 42 3.48 19.21 0.43
C SER A 42 2.63 18.76 1.62
N GLU A 43 1.65 19.58 2.00
CA GLU A 43 0.67 19.29 3.05
C GLU A 43 -0.76 19.47 2.53
N ASN A 44 -1.76 19.04 3.30
CA ASN A 44 -3.18 19.18 2.98
C ASN A 44 -3.61 18.42 1.71
N LEU A 45 -3.14 17.19 1.56
CA LEU A 45 -3.52 16.28 0.47
C LEU A 45 -4.87 15.57 0.70
N GLY A 46 -5.51 15.80 1.85
CA GLY A 46 -6.70 15.07 2.26
C GLY A 46 -6.37 13.69 2.83
N GLY A 47 -6.99 12.64 2.31
CA GLY A 47 -6.70 11.25 2.65
C GLY A 47 -5.98 10.53 1.52
N PRO A 48 -4.66 10.71 1.34
CA PRO A 48 -3.94 10.13 0.20
C PRO A 48 -3.86 8.61 0.30
N THR A 49 -4.28 7.92 -0.76
CA THR A 49 -4.29 6.45 -0.85
C THR A 49 -3.59 5.91 -2.09
N CYS A 50 -3.34 6.71 -3.09
CA CYS A 50 -2.50 6.39 -4.23
C CYS A 50 -1.60 7.57 -4.64
N LEU A 51 -0.46 7.27 -5.22
CA LEU A 51 0.46 8.22 -5.86
C LEU A 51 0.85 7.70 -7.23
N VAL A 52 0.63 8.49 -8.29
CA VAL A 52 0.98 8.09 -9.66
C VAL A 52 1.61 9.28 -10.38
N TRP A 53 2.81 9.12 -10.92
CA TRP A 53 3.47 10.15 -11.70
C TRP A 53 2.82 10.32 -13.07
N ALA A 54 2.35 11.52 -13.38
CA ALA A 54 1.91 11.90 -14.70
C ALA A 54 3.08 12.33 -15.59
N ASN A 55 4.09 12.93 -14.97
CA ASN A 55 5.38 13.32 -15.55
C ASN A 55 6.36 13.69 -14.42
N ASP A 56 7.55 14.18 -14.75
CA ASP A 56 8.63 14.48 -13.79
C ASP A 56 8.28 15.54 -12.73
N THR A 57 7.24 16.34 -12.91
CA THR A 57 6.87 17.41 -11.96
C THR A 57 5.45 17.30 -11.44
N HIS A 58 4.62 16.43 -12.02
CA HIS A 58 3.20 16.32 -11.66
C HIS A 58 2.89 14.93 -11.11
N LEU A 59 2.49 14.92 -9.86
CA LEU A 59 2.06 13.74 -9.12
C LEU A 59 0.53 13.72 -9.00
N LEU A 60 -0.10 12.61 -9.35
CA LEU A 60 -1.52 12.38 -9.15
C LEU A 60 -1.75 11.71 -7.80
N VAL A 61 -2.71 12.23 -7.05
CA VAL A 61 -3.03 11.78 -5.70
C VAL A 61 -4.50 11.38 -5.64
N CYS A 62 -4.79 10.16 -5.19
CA CYS A 62 -6.13 9.78 -4.78
C CYS A 62 -6.43 10.38 -3.40
N ASP A 63 -7.33 11.34 -3.31
CA ASP A 63 -7.87 11.86 -2.05
C ASP A 63 -9.12 11.06 -1.69
N ARG A 64 -8.96 10.01 -0.89
CA ARG A 64 -10.03 9.10 -0.47
C ARG A 64 -11.18 9.83 0.22
N ASP A 65 -10.84 10.70 1.17
CA ASP A 65 -11.83 11.38 2.00
C ASP A 65 -12.51 12.53 1.25
N GLY A 66 -11.79 13.14 0.30
CA GLY A 66 -12.31 14.16 -0.62
C GLY A 66 -13.06 13.58 -1.82
N GLY A 67 -12.96 12.28 -2.10
CA GLY A 67 -13.63 11.61 -3.22
C GLY A 67 -13.14 12.11 -4.58
N ARG A 68 -11.83 12.31 -4.77
CA ARG A 68 -11.28 12.93 -5.98
C ARG A 68 -9.87 12.47 -6.32
N ILE A 69 -9.47 12.70 -7.57
CA ILE A 69 -8.09 12.64 -8.04
C ILE A 69 -7.58 14.06 -8.22
N THR A 70 -6.48 14.38 -7.54
CA THR A 70 -5.82 15.69 -7.58
C THR A 70 -4.46 15.58 -8.24
N GLU A 71 -4.16 16.45 -9.18
CA GLU A 71 -2.83 16.67 -9.70
C GLU A 71 -2.11 17.70 -8.83
N LEU A 72 -0.91 17.37 -8.38
CA LEU A 72 -0.01 18.21 -7.61
C LEU A 72 1.25 18.47 -8.41
N ASN A 73 1.59 19.73 -8.63
CA ASN A 73 2.92 20.10 -9.10
C ASN A 73 3.85 20.19 -7.89
N ILE A 74 4.85 19.28 -7.82
CA ILE A 74 5.72 19.14 -6.64
C ILE A 74 6.71 20.32 -6.47
N GLU A 75 6.98 21.09 -7.51
CA GLU A 75 7.90 22.24 -7.44
C GLU A 75 7.20 23.51 -6.95
N THR A 76 5.92 23.69 -7.29
CA THR A 76 5.18 24.93 -7.05
C THR A 76 4.07 24.80 -6.01
N ASP A 77 3.76 23.57 -5.57
CA ASP A 77 2.59 23.20 -4.76
C ASP A 77 1.22 23.57 -5.41
N ALA A 78 1.22 23.85 -6.72
CA ALA A 78 -0.02 24.11 -7.45
C ALA A 78 -0.83 22.83 -7.59
N ARG A 79 -2.16 22.94 -7.43
CA ARG A 79 -3.07 21.79 -7.41
C ARG A 79 -4.24 21.98 -8.35
N ARG A 80 -4.67 20.88 -8.95
CA ARG A 80 -5.84 20.84 -9.82
C ARG A 80 -6.60 19.53 -9.63
N THR A 81 -7.91 19.58 -9.47
CA THR A 81 -8.77 18.39 -9.46
C THR A 81 -8.95 17.91 -10.91
N LEU A 82 -8.62 16.64 -11.18
CA LEU A 82 -8.80 15.99 -12.48
C LEU A 82 -10.11 15.24 -12.60
N LEU A 83 -10.58 14.68 -11.48
CA LEU A 83 -11.84 13.94 -11.36
C LEU A 83 -12.37 14.10 -9.95
N ASP A 84 -13.66 14.27 -9.77
CA ASP A 84 -14.36 14.34 -8.47
C ASP A 84 -15.62 13.47 -8.43
N GLY A 85 -16.27 13.44 -7.27
CA GLY A 85 -17.49 12.65 -7.07
C GLY A 85 -17.25 11.14 -6.94
N LEU A 86 -16.03 10.73 -6.66
CA LEU A 86 -15.65 9.33 -6.44
C LEU A 86 -16.03 8.86 -5.03
N HIS A 87 -16.27 7.57 -4.89
CA HIS A 87 -16.57 6.94 -3.61
C HIS A 87 -15.34 6.25 -3.03
N HIS A 88 -14.60 6.94 -2.17
CA HIS A 88 -13.37 6.46 -1.54
C HIS A 88 -12.37 5.87 -2.54
N PRO A 89 -11.79 6.66 -3.45
CA PRO A 89 -10.79 6.17 -4.41
C PRO A 89 -9.54 5.65 -3.68
N HIS A 90 -9.02 4.49 -4.10
CA HIS A 90 -7.85 3.85 -3.52
C HIS A 90 -6.78 3.49 -4.53
N GLY A 91 -7.08 3.44 -5.81
CA GLY A 91 -6.12 3.08 -6.84
C GLY A 91 -6.29 3.88 -8.12
N LEU A 92 -5.19 4.16 -8.77
CA LEU A 92 -5.12 4.86 -10.06
C LEU A 92 -4.01 4.26 -10.91
N LEU A 93 -4.32 4.00 -12.17
CA LEU A 93 -3.35 3.57 -13.18
C LEU A 93 -3.55 4.39 -14.45
N LEU A 94 -2.47 4.92 -15.02
CA LEU A 94 -2.46 5.55 -16.33
C LEU A 94 -2.02 4.53 -17.38
N HIS A 95 -2.88 4.26 -18.37
CA HIS A 95 -2.60 3.29 -19.41
C HIS A 95 -3.26 3.67 -20.74
N GLU A 96 -2.49 3.74 -21.82
CA GLU A 96 -2.97 3.99 -23.20
C GLU A 96 -3.92 5.19 -23.32
N GLY A 97 -3.58 6.33 -22.71
CA GLY A 97 -4.39 7.55 -22.74
C GLY A 97 -5.66 7.50 -21.88
N LYS A 98 -5.75 6.53 -21.01
CA LYS A 98 -6.83 6.36 -20.04
C LYS A 98 -6.32 6.41 -18.60
N ALA A 99 -7.19 6.85 -17.71
CA ALA A 99 -7.06 6.69 -16.28
C ALA A 99 -8.00 5.56 -15.81
N ILE A 100 -7.44 4.52 -15.21
CA ILE A 100 -8.20 3.44 -14.57
C ILE A 100 -8.25 3.76 -13.08
N VAL A 101 -9.45 3.93 -12.56
CA VAL A 101 -9.67 4.37 -11.17
C VAL A 101 -10.39 3.27 -10.39
N SER A 102 -9.76 2.86 -9.29
CA SER A 102 -10.36 1.98 -8.29
C SER A 102 -10.98 2.82 -7.18
N GLU A 103 -12.25 2.63 -6.96
CA GLU A 103 -13.01 3.21 -5.85
C GLU A 103 -13.78 2.10 -5.11
N GLN A 104 -14.40 2.41 -3.99
CA GLN A 104 -15.05 1.39 -3.17
C GLN A 104 -16.09 0.57 -3.97
N GLY A 105 -15.77 -0.68 -4.23
CA GLY A 105 -16.63 -1.65 -4.92
C GLY A 105 -16.77 -1.43 -6.42
N GLN A 106 -15.98 -0.52 -7.03
CA GLN A 106 -16.07 -0.19 -8.45
C GLN A 106 -14.70 0.08 -9.07
N LEU A 107 -14.52 -0.39 -10.30
CA LEU A 107 -13.40 -0.06 -11.18
C LEU A 107 -13.95 0.62 -12.42
N SER A 108 -13.41 1.80 -12.75
CA SER A 108 -13.86 2.60 -13.89
C SER A 108 -12.68 3.06 -14.74
N SER A 109 -12.91 3.23 -16.04
CA SER A 109 -11.97 3.78 -17.02
C SER A 109 -12.45 5.14 -17.50
N TYR A 110 -11.54 6.11 -17.58
CA TYR A 110 -11.80 7.46 -18.06
C TYR A 110 -10.84 7.81 -19.18
N LEU A 111 -11.28 8.54 -20.20
CA LEU A 111 -10.37 9.15 -21.19
C LEU A 111 -9.63 10.33 -20.55
N ILE A 112 -8.36 10.46 -20.87
CA ILE A 112 -7.56 11.65 -20.50
C ILE A 112 -7.69 12.67 -21.64
N ALA A 113 -8.36 13.79 -21.38
CA ALA A 113 -8.54 14.87 -22.33
C ALA A 113 -7.22 15.63 -22.59
N GLU A 114 -7.17 16.45 -23.63
CA GLU A 114 -5.98 17.25 -23.98
C GLU A 114 -5.52 18.19 -22.85
N ASP A 115 -6.46 18.67 -22.04
CA ASP A 115 -6.18 19.49 -20.87
C ASP A 115 -5.85 18.65 -19.61
N GLY A 116 -5.80 17.31 -19.72
CA GLY A 116 -5.47 16.38 -18.66
C GLY A 116 -6.64 15.97 -17.76
N LEU A 117 -7.85 16.53 -17.94
CA LEU A 117 -9.03 16.12 -17.17
C LEU A 117 -9.44 14.67 -17.52
N PHE A 118 -9.97 13.96 -16.55
CA PHE A 118 -10.52 12.62 -16.74
C PHE A 118 -12.00 12.72 -17.08
N VAL A 119 -12.35 12.31 -18.30
CA VAL A 119 -13.69 12.48 -18.87
C VAL A 119 -14.23 11.16 -19.42
N GLU A 120 -15.51 11.13 -19.81
CA GLU A 120 -16.17 10.00 -20.46
C GLU A 120 -15.97 8.66 -19.71
N GLY A 121 -16.33 8.69 -18.41
CA GLY A 121 -16.18 7.52 -17.52
C GLY A 121 -16.99 6.31 -18.00
N GLN A 122 -16.35 5.15 -18.04
CA GLN A 122 -16.96 3.84 -18.29
C GLN A 122 -16.69 2.93 -17.10
N THR A 123 -17.75 2.43 -16.46
CA THR A 123 -17.62 1.40 -15.44
C THR A 123 -17.18 0.08 -16.07
N LEU A 124 -16.06 -0.47 -15.62
CA LEU A 124 -15.55 -1.79 -16.02
C LEU A 124 -16.15 -2.88 -15.14
N VAL A 125 -16.06 -2.74 -13.83
CA VAL A 125 -16.56 -3.68 -12.82
C VAL A 125 -17.27 -2.89 -11.73
N SER A 126 -18.37 -3.41 -11.18
CA SER A 126 -19.07 -2.80 -10.07
C SER A 126 -19.77 -3.83 -9.17
N GLY A 127 -20.24 -3.34 -8.02
CA GLY A 127 -21.04 -4.13 -7.09
C GLY A 127 -20.23 -5.16 -6.31
N ILE A 128 -18.93 -4.92 -6.10
CA ILE A 128 -18.16 -5.69 -5.13
C ILE A 128 -18.52 -5.19 -3.73
N PRO A 129 -18.97 -6.07 -2.82
CA PRO A 129 -19.31 -5.68 -1.46
C PRO A 129 -18.11 -5.06 -0.73
N ALA A 130 -18.35 -4.06 0.08
CA ALA A 130 -17.38 -3.50 1.01
C ALA A 130 -17.84 -3.75 2.45
N GLY A 131 -16.88 -3.90 3.36
CA GLY A 131 -17.14 -4.15 4.77
C GLY A 131 -16.03 -3.53 5.62
N ASN A 132 -15.24 -4.35 6.32
CA ASN A 132 -14.06 -3.88 7.04
C ASN A 132 -13.03 -3.30 6.06
N HIS A 133 -12.90 -3.93 4.90
CA HIS A 133 -12.02 -3.49 3.81
C HIS A 133 -12.84 -3.23 2.55
N GLN A 134 -12.19 -2.69 1.53
CA GLN A 134 -12.77 -2.34 0.25
C GLN A 134 -11.84 -2.77 -0.89
N THR A 135 -12.19 -2.42 -2.12
CA THR A 135 -11.31 -2.51 -3.27
C THR A 135 -10.20 -1.46 -3.19
N ASN A 136 -8.97 -1.87 -3.44
CA ASN A 136 -7.76 -1.09 -3.24
C ASN A 136 -7.06 -0.77 -4.58
N SER A 137 -5.75 -0.96 -4.67
CA SER A 137 -4.93 -0.62 -5.83
C SER A 137 -5.35 -1.38 -7.10
N VAL A 138 -5.00 -0.82 -8.25
CA VAL A 138 -5.08 -1.45 -9.56
C VAL A 138 -3.74 -1.34 -10.26
N ASN A 139 -3.24 -2.46 -10.76
CA ASN A 139 -1.97 -2.60 -11.45
C ASN A 139 -2.18 -3.28 -12.80
N ILE A 140 -1.13 -3.40 -13.61
CA ILE A 140 -1.23 -3.99 -14.95
C ILE A 140 -0.14 -5.04 -15.18
N MET A 141 -0.52 -6.16 -15.79
CA MET A 141 0.41 -7.17 -16.27
C MET A 141 1.01 -6.77 -17.64
N PRO A 142 2.15 -7.33 -18.04
CA PRO A 142 2.76 -7.05 -19.34
C PRO A 142 1.87 -7.33 -20.56
N ASN A 143 0.87 -8.21 -20.40
CA ASN A 143 -0.11 -8.54 -21.45
C ASN A 143 -1.30 -7.57 -21.51
N GLY A 144 -1.32 -6.50 -20.68
CA GLY A 144 -2.40 -5.52 -20.61
C GLY A 144 -3.59 -5.90 -19.74
N THR A 145 -3.57 -7.06 -19.08
CA THR A 145 -4.59 -7.44 -18.10
C THR A 145 -4.37 -6.68 -16.80
N LEU A 146 -5.44 -6.12 -16.24
CA LEU A 146 -5.37 -5.45 -14.95
C LEU A 146 -5.36 -6.48 -13.82
N ILE A 147 -4.62 -6.17 -12.74
CA ILE A 147 -4.72 -6.81 -11.44
C ILE A 147 -5.44 -5.83 -10.52
N TRP A 148 -6.57 -6.22 -9.95
CA TRP A 148 -7.35 -5.37 -9.07
C TRP A 148 -7.49 -6.01 -7.70
N HIS A 149 -7.10 -5.30 -6.65
CA HIS A 149 -7.09 -5.78 -5.28
C HIS A 149 -8.46 -5.59 -4.64
N SER A 150 -8.99 -6.64 -4.04
CA SER A 150 -10.30 -6.65 -3.40
C SER A 150 -10.21 -7.22 -1.98
N GLY A 151 -10.37 -6.35 -0.99
CA GLY A 151 -10.29 -6.72 0.42
C GLY A 151 -11.51 -7.50 0.91
N SER A 152 -11.36 -8.13 2.07
CA SER A 152 -12.41 -8.88 2.75
C SER A 152 -13.49 -7.98 3.35
N THR A 153 -14.71 -8.50 3.46
CA THR A 153 -15.83 -7.75 4.09
C THR A 153 -15.78 -7.78 5.62
N CYS A 154 -14.99 -8.67 6.20
CA CYS A 154 -14.89 -8.88 7.65
C CYS A 154 -13.43 -9.10 8.10
N ASN A 155 -13.22 -9.21 9.41
CA ASN A 155 -11.92 -9.59 9.97
C ASN A 155 -11.59 -11.06 9.67
N VAL A 156 -12.53 -11.96 9.97
CA VAL A 156 -12.43 -13.42 9.75
C VAL A 156 -13.83 -13.94 9.44
N CYS A 157 -14.10 -14.37 8.22
CA CYS A 157 -15.34 -15.02 7.81
C CYS A 157 -15.20 -15.69 6.46
N ASP A 158 -16.16 -16.54 6.10
CA ASP A 158 -16.38 -16.96 4.73
C ASP A 158 -17.03 -15.80 3.95
N GLU A 159 -16.43 -15.41 2.83
CA GLU A 159 -16.98 -14.35 1.98
C GLU A 159 -18.19 -14.86 1.20
N ALA A 160 -19.23 -14.02 1.10
CA ALA A 160 -20.43 -14.33 0.32
C ALA A 160 -20.25 -14.08 -1.19
N ASP A 161 -19.30 -13.24 -1.55
CA ASP A 161 -18.92 -12.93 -2.93
C ASP A 161 -17.45 -13.34 -3.12
N GLU A 162 -17.19 -14.27 -4.04
CA GLU A 162 -15.84 -14.79 -4.30
C GLU A 162 -14.84 -13.72 -4.78
N ARG A 163 -15.35 -12.55 -5.18
CA ARG A 163 -14.52 -11.41 -5.57
C ARG A 163 -13.95 -10.63 -4.39
N ASN A 164 -14.42 -10.89 -3.16
CA ASN A 164 -13.82 -10.34 -1.94
C ASN A 164 -12.66 -11.23 -1.46
N ALA A 165 -11.77 -10.67 -0.68
CA ALA A 165 -10.56 -11.33 -0.19
C ALA A 165 -9.74 -11.98 -1.32
N ALA A 166 -9.54 -11.25 -2.42
CA ALA A 166 -9.00 -11.76 -3.66
C ALA A 166 -8.20 -10.71 -4.44
N LEU A 167 -7.30 -11.18 -5.29
CA LEU A 167 -6.83 -10.43 -6.45
C LEU A 167 -7.68 -10.82 -7.64
N LEU A 168 -8.14 -9.82 -8.41
CA LEU A 168 -8.98 -10.02 -9.58
C LEU A 168 -8.20 -9.69 -10.86
N TRP A 169 -8.34 -10.51 -11.88
CA TRP A 169 -7.96 -10.10 -13.24
C TRP A 169 -9.12 -9.37 -13.89
N VAL A 170 -8.82 -8.29 -14.61
CA VAL A 170 -9.84 -7.51 -15.34
C VAL A 170 -9.31 -7.14 -16.72
N ASN A 171 -10.14 -7.35 -17.75
CA ASN A 171 -9.88 -6.85 -19.08
C ASN A 171 -10.17 -5.34 -19.13
N ALA A 172 -9.14 -4.53 -19.40
CA ALA A 172 -9.21 -3.05 -19.37
C ALA A 172 -10.17 -2.44 -20.42
N THR A 173 -10.62 -3.23 -21.41
CA THR A 173 -11.51 -2.76 -22.48
C THR A 173 -12.95 -3.23 -22.28
N THR A 174 -13.14 -4.49 -21.91
CA THR A 174 -14.47 -5.11 -21.86
C THR A 174 -15.06 -5.14 -20.46
N GLY A 175 -14.23 -5.03 -19.40
CA GLY A 175 -14.63 -5.25 -18.02
C GLY A 175 -14.87 -6.72 -17.67
N GLU A 176 -14.58 -7.67 -18.57
CA GLU A 176 -14.58 -9.09 -18.23
C GLU A 176 -13.56 -9.34 -17.11
N HIS A 177 -13.93 -10.07 -16.09
CA HIS A 177 -13.12 -10.25 -14.90
C HIS A 177 -13.37 -11.60 -14.22
N GLY A 178 -12.47 -11.96 -13.33
CA GLY A 178 -12.58 -13.14 -12.49
C GLY A 178 -11.52 -13.15 -11.39
N VAL A 179 -11.58 -14.16 -10.53
CA VAL A 179 -10.61 -14.34 -9.45
C VAL A 179 -9.27 -14.79 -10.03
N LEU A 180 -8.21 -14.05 -9.70
CA LEU A 180 -6.83 -14.37 -10.07
C LEU A 180 -6.11 -15.12 -8.95
N ALA A 181 -6.39 -14.74 -7.69
CA ALA A 181 -5.90 -15.39 -6.48
C ALA A 181 -6.91 -15.15 -5.35
N SER A 182 -7.06 -16.10 -4.44
CA SER A 182 -8.03 -16.07 -3.33
C SER A 182 -7.34 -16.17 -1.97
N GLY A 183 -8.11 -15.95 -0.89
CA GLY A 183 -7.58 -16.03 0.47
C GLY A 183 -6.58 -14.91 0.80
N VAL A 184 -6.76 -13.76 0.18
CA VAL A 184 -5.97 -12.54 0.37
C VAL A 184 -6.82 -11.54 1.16
N ARG A 185 -6.56 -11.39 2.47
CA ARG A 185 -7.49 -10.68 3.37
C ARG A 185 -7.66 -9.21 3.04
N ASN A 186 -6.58 -8.47 2.94
CA ASN A 186 -6.60 -7.03 2.64
C ASN A 186 -5.29 -6.61 1.98
N SER A 187 -5.09 -7.10 0.78
CA SER A 187 -4.00 -6.62 -0.06
C SER A 187 -4.26 -5.17 -0.46
N PHE A 188 -3.32 -4.30 -0.13
CA PHE A 188 -3.46 -2.88 -0.44
C PHE A 188 -2.89 -2.57 -1.81
N ASP A 189 -1.69 -3.06 -2.10
CA ASP A 189 -0.97 -2.75 -3.34
C ASP A 189 -0.03 -3.88 -3.75
N GLY A 190 0.54 -3.75 -4.95
CA GLY A 190 1.55 -4.63 -5.48
C GLY A 190 2.29 -4.03 -6.66
N VAL A 191 3.35 -4.69 -7.08
CA VAL A 191 4.23 -4.22 -8.14
C VAL A 191 4.65 -5.36 -9.06
N TRP A 192 4.66 -5.10 -10.36
CA TRP A 192 5.23 -6.01 -11.35
C TRP A 192 6.74 -5.80 -11.44
N VAL A 193 7.51 -6.85 -11.24
CA VAL A 193 8.96 -6.87 -11.40
C VAL A 193 9.29 -7.62 -12.68
N GLU A 194 9.94 -6.95 -13.65
CA GLU A 194 10.32 -7.55 -14.93
C GLU A 194 11.17 -8.81 -14.72
N ASP A 195 10.92 -9.84 -15.51
CA ASP A 195 11.55 -11.17 -15.44
C ASP A 195 11.23 -11.98 -14.16
N HIS A 196 10.56 -11.40 -13.16
CA HIS A 196 10.23 -12.08 -11.91
C HIS A 196 8.73 -12.33 -11.74
N GLY A 197 7.87 -11.31 -11.95
CA GLY A 197 6.43 -11.40 -11.80
C GLY A 197 5.87 -10.38 -10.83
N TYR A 198 4.73 -10.68 -10.21
CA TYR A 198 3.98 -9.74 -9.39
C TYR A 198 4.13 -10.03 -7.90
N PHE A 199 4.54 -9.01 -7.15
CA PHE A 199 4.63 -9.05 -5.69
C PHE A 199 3.58 -8.12 -5.09
N PHE A 200 2.93 -8.56 -4.01
CA PHE A 200 1.86 -7.79 -3.38
C PHE A 200 1.88 -7.90 -1.86
N THR A 201 1.41 -6.86 -1.19
CA THR A 201 1.27 -6.83 0.26
C THR A 201 -0.07 -7.42 0.69
N ASP A 202 -0.13 -8.09 1.85
CA ASP A 202 -1.39 -8.48 2.48
C ASP A 202 -1.35 -8.24 3.99
N ASN A 203 -2.46 -7.72 4.51
CA ASN A 203 -2.61 -7.36 5.92
C ASN A 203 -3.36 -8.47 6.68
N GLY A 204 -2.70 -9.03 7.69
CA GLY A 204 -3.24 -10.09 8.52
C GLY A 204 -4.47 -9.70 9.34
N ARG A 205 -5.13 -10.69 9.97
CA ARG A 205 -6.31 -10.50 10.83
C ARG A 205 -5.98 -9.72 12.10
N ASP A 206 -7.00 -9.09 12.69
CA ASP A 206 -6.87 -8.25 13.88
C ASP A 206 -7.04 -9.05 15.18
N TRP A 207 -6.43 -8.57 16.28
CA TRP A 207 -6.68 -8.98 17.66
C TRP A 207 -6.14 -10.36 18.10
N GLU A 208 -5.25 -10.97 17.36
CA GLU A 208 -4.74 -12.32 17.65
C GLU A 208 -3.29 -12.35 18.19
N GLY A 209 -2.90 -11.35 18.96
CA GLY A 209 -1.59 -11.28 19.60
C GLY A 209 -0.47 -10.99 18.60
N ASP A 210 0.48 -11.91 18.44
CA ASP A 210 1.59 -11.78 17.49
C ASP A 210 1.38 -12.63 16.22
N HIS A 211 0.11 -12.84 15.82
CA HIS A 211 -0.28 -13.57 14.62
C HIS A 211 -1.52 -12.95 13.97
N PRO A 212 -1.69 -13.07 12.64
CA PRO A 212 -0.65 -13.37 11.65
C PRO A 212 0.28 -12.18 11.42
N PRO A 213 1.46 -12.37 10.79
CA PRO A 213 2.32 -11.27 10.35
C PRO A 213 1.65 -10.49 9.22
N GLU A 214 2.16 -9.30 8.93
CA GLU A 214 1.95 -8.66 7.63
C GLU A 214 2.82 -9.38 6.58
N GLU A 215 2.35 -9.46 5.35
CA GLU A 215 2.94 -10.32 4.33
C GLU A 215 3.33 -9.58 3.06
N LEU A 216 4.48 -9.97 2.51
CA LEU A 216 4.79 -9.82 1.09
C LEU A 216 4.59 -11.16 0.41
N ASN A 217 3.74 -11.20 -0.59
CA ASN A 217 3.39 -12.39 -1.33
C ASN A 217 3.86 -12.30 -2.79
N PHE A 218 4.14 -13.46 -3.41
CA PHE A 218 4.38 -13.60 -4.84
C PHE A 218 3.16 -14.20 -5.51
N LEU A 219 2.67 -13.58 -6.59
CA LEU A 219 1.45 -14.02 -7.26
C LEU A 219 1.63 -15.30 -8.07
N ILE A 220 0.91 -16.33 -7.70
CA ILE A 220 0.68 -17.54 -8.48
C ILE A 220 -0.78 -17.57 -8.90
N ALA A 221 -1.05 -17.51 -10.19
CA ALA A 221 -2.42 -17.47 -10.70
C ALA A 221 -3.20 -18.75 -10.32
N GLY A 222 -4.38 -18.57 -9.75
CA GLY A 222 -5.24 -19.64 -9.26
C GLY A 222 -4.91 -20.14 -7.86
N ALA A 223 -3.87 -19.61 -7.20
CA ALA A 223 -3.49 -20.01 -5.85
C ALA A 223 -4.39 -19.38 -4.76
N ALA A 224 -4.37 -20.00 -3.57
CA ALA A 224 -4.94 -19.49 -2.34
C ALA A 224 -3.82 -19.05 -1.39
N TYR A 225 -4.06 -17.99 -0.58
CA TYR A 225 -3.09 -17.39 0.32
C TYR A 225 -3.44 -17.53 1.80
N GLY A 226 -4.37 -18.42 2.12
CA GLY A 226 -4.59 -18.94 3.46
C GLY A 226 -5.72 -18.31 4.25
N TRP A 227 -6.02 -17.00 4.09
CA TRP A 227 -7.16 -16.41 4.78
C TRP A 227 -8.50 -17.04 4.30
N PRO A 228 -9.48 -17.35 5.17
CA PRO A 228 -9.55 -17.04 6.60
C PRO A 228 -8.99 -18.13 7.54
N ASP A 229 -8.36 -19.18 7.01
CA ASP A 229 -7.95 -20.38 7.76
C ASP A 229 -6.51 -20.34 8.31
N ASP A 230 -5.82 -19.20 8.15
CA ASP A 230 -4.46 -18.93 8.62
C ASP A 230 -4.41 -18.75 10.15
N GLU A 231 -4.58 -19.84 10.90
CA GLU A 231 -4.54 -19.88 12.38
C GLU A 231 -3.09 -19.96 12.91
N PRO A 232 -2.83 -19.55 14.19
CA PRO A 232 -1.48 -19.63 14.77
C PRO A 232 -0.84 -21.01 14.71
N GLU A 233 -1.65 -22.07 14.81
CA GLU A 233 -1.22 -23.47 14.72
C GLU A 233 -1.04 -23.93 13.27
N THR A 234 -1.61 -23.22 12.32
CA THR A 234 -1.60 -23.53 10.88
C THR A 234 -1.41 -22.24 10.07
N PRO A 235 -0.27 -21.54 10.24
CA PRO A 235 -0.05 -20.22 9.63
C PRO A 235 0.01 -20.24 8.10
N VAL A 236 0.19 -21.39 7.49
CA VAL A 236 0.04 -21.66 6.06
C VAL A 236 -0.84 -22.90 5.94
N PRO A 237 -2.16 -22.74 5.70
CA PRO A 237 -3.08 -23.86 5.54
C PRO A 237 -2.66 -24.77 4.37
N GLU A 238 -3.05 -26.05 4.46
CA GLU A 238 -2.76 -27.02 3.38
C GLU A 238 -3.38 -26.56 2.05
N GLY A 239 -2.55 -26.47 1.01
CA GLY A 239 -2.97 -26.02 -0.31
C GLY A 239 -2.90 -24.50 -0.52
N SER A 240 -2.39 -23.77 0.49
CA SER A 240 -2.12 -22.33 0.35
C SER A 240 -0.65 -22.06 0.05
N GLU A 241 -0.38 -20.93 -0.61
CA GLU A 241 0.98 -20.42 -0.81
C GLU A 241 1.50 -19.73 0.46
N ALA A 242 2.77 -19.91 0.72
CA ALA A 242 3.44 -19.22 1.80
C ALA A 242 3.91 -17.83 1.36
N PRO A 243 3.85 -16.80 2.25
CA PRO A 243 4.43 -15.50 1.92
C PRO A 243 5.95 -15.59 1.73
N VAL A 244 6.47 -14.79 0.80
CA VAL A 244 7.91 -14.68 0.55
C VAL A 244 8.61 -13.78 1.57
N GLY A 245 7.85 -12.89 2.22
CA GLY A 245 8.34 -12.04 3.30
C GLY A 245 7.29 -11.83 4.38
N ARG A 246 7.75 -11.67 5.64
CA ARG A 246 6.88 -11.43 6.80
C ARG A 246 7.39 -10.27 7.61
N TRP A 247 6.45 -9.46 8.11
CA TRP A 247 6.74 -8.33 8.98
C TRP A 247 5.93 -8.38 10.27
N THR A 248 6.20 -7.43 11.16
CA THR A 248 5.56 -7.31 12.46
C THR A 248 4.04 -7.32 12.36
N PRO A 249 3.34 -8.20 13.07
CA PRO A 249 1.87 -8.28 13.06
C PRO A 249 1.18 -6.97 13.42
N HIS A 250 0.03 -6.73 12.82
CA HIS A 250 -0.88 -5.61 13.12
C HIS A 250 -0.28 -4.23 12.83
N THR A 251 0.61 -4.12 11.84
CA THR A 251 1.24 -2.86 11.46
C THR A 251 0.76 -2.31 10.12
N SER A 252 -0.01 -3.09 9.37
CA SER A 252 -0.63 -2.74 8.08
C SER A 252 0.41 -2.34 7.03
N MET A 253 0.94 -3.32 6.31
CA MET A 253 1.83 -3.15 5.16
C MET A 253 0.98 -2.80 3.93
N ASN A 254 1.18 -1.60 3.35
CA ASN A 254 0.30 -1.05 2.32
C ASN A 254 0.99 -0.88 0.97
N GLY A 255 1.22 0.37 0.54
CA GLY A 255 1.84 0.66 -0.75
C GLY A 255 3.22 0.02 -0.88
N VAL A 256 3.53 -0.51 -2.06
CA VAL A 256 4.82 -1.13 -2.38
C VAL A 256 5.26 -0.72 -3.77
N ASP A 257 6.55 -0.40 -3.95
CA ASP A 257 7.11 -0.08 -5.25
C ASP A 257 8.53 -0.62 -5.42
N LEU A 258 8.91 -0.84 -6.67
CA LEU A 258 10.21 -1.36 -7.07
C LEU A 258 11.24 -0.24 -7.11
N ARG A 259 12.33 -0.40 -6.36
CA ARG A 259 13.46 0.53 -6.42
C ARG A 259 14.10 0.53 -7.83
N PRO A 260 14.14 1.69 -8.53
CA PRO A 260 14.86 1.80 -9.79
C PRO A 260 16.37 1.52 -9.58
N VAL A 261 16.99 0.85 -10.53
CA VAL A 261 18.42 0.48 -10.44
C VAL A 261 19.33 1.70 -10.26
N HIS A 262 18.97 2.83 -10.86
CA HIS A 262 19.71 4.10 -10.76
C HIS A 262 19.40 4.93 -9.50
N SER A 263 18.45 4.50 -8.66
CA SER A 263 18.13 5.21 -7.42
C SER A 263 19.35 5.29 -6.51
N SER A 264 19.52 6.45 -5.85
CA SER A 264 20.54 6.66 -4.83
C SER A 264 20.23 5.93 -3.52
N LEU A 265 19.00 5.49 -3.31
CA LEU A 265 18.60 4.74 -2.13
C LEU A 265 19.22 3.33 -2.14
N PRO A 266 19.45 2.71 -0.98
CA PRO A 266 20.13 1.44 -0.89
C PRO A 266 19.30 0.31 -1.49
N GLY A 267 19.96 -0.65 -2.13
CA GLY A 267 19.31 -1.81 -2.73
C GLY A 267 20.29 -2.74 -3.41
N LEU A 268 19.79 -3.90 -3.77
CA LEU A 268 20.55 -4.93 -4.48
C LEU A 268 20.93 -4.48 -5.90
N SER A 269 22.03 -5.01 -6.39
CA SER A 269 22.34 -4.98 -7.82
C SER A 269 21.45 -6.00 -8.57
N PRO A 270 21.18 -5.81 -9.88
CA PRO A 270 20.37 -6.76 -10.66
C PRO A 270 20.89 -8.19 -10.71
N SER A 271 22.18 -8.41 -10.41
CA SER A 271 22.78 -9.75 -10.34
C SER A 271 22.57 -10.45 -9.00
N GLU A 272 22.17 -9.73 -7.97
CA GLU A 272 21.89 -10.25 -6.62
C GLU A 272 20.39 -10.45 -6.38
N GLY A 273 19.56 -9.68 -7.06
CA GLY A 273 18.12 -9.68 -6.88
C GLY A 273 17.53 -8.31 -7.19
N PHE A 274 16.48 -7.95 -6.48
CA PHE A 274 15.86 -6.63 -6.58
C PHE A 274 15.42 -6.14 -5.19
N THR A 275 15.14 -4.85 -5.09
CA THR A 275 14.72 -4.24 -3.82
C THR A 275 13.37 -3.57 -3.99
N LEU A 276 12.45 -3.86 -3.07
CA LEU A 276 11.18 -3.18 -2.92
C LEU A 276 11.25 -2.23 -1.73
N TYR A 277 10.45 -1.17 -1.77
CA TYR A 277 10.13 -0.35 -0.60
C TYR A 277 8.65 -0.43 -0.33
N THR A 278 8.26 -0.48 0.95
CA THR A 278 6.85 -0.55 1.34
C THR A 278 6.53 0.37 2.50
N ALA A 279 5.33 0.93 2.45
CA ALA A 279 4.76 1.78 3.50
C ALA A 279 4.04 0.93 4.54
N VAL A 280 4.33 1.19 5.82
CA VAL A 280 3.69 0.52 6.96
C VAL A 280 2.94 1.54 7.78
N TYR A 281 1.61 1.50 7.70
CA TYR A 281 0.69 2.48 8.30
C TYR A 281 0.88 2.63 9.81
N GLY A 282 1.02 1.52 10.50
CA GLY A 282 1.10 1.46 11.96
C GLY A 282 -0.14 0.86 12.62
N SER A 283 0.08 0.36 13.83
CA SER A 283 -0.95 -0.38 14.56
C SER A 283 -2.05 0.52 15.11
N TRP A 284 -3.29 0.08 14.98
CA TRP A 284 -4.44 0.70 15.62
C TRP A 284 -5.03 -0.18 16.75
N ASN A 285 -4.70 -1.47 16.78
CA ASN A 285 -5.25 -2.48 17.71
C ASN A 285 -4.24 -3.00 18.73
N THR A 286 -3.06 -2.40 18.87
CA THR A 286 -2.05 -2.73 19.88
C THR A 286 -2.03 -1.71 21.01
N LEU A 287 -1.58 -2.11 22.20
CA LEU A 287 -1.49 -1.22 23.36
C LEU A 287 -0.37 -0.18 23.19
N LEU A 288 0.77 -0.62 22.64
CA LEU A 288 1.89 0.24 22.28
C LEU A 288 1.91 0.38 20.76
N PRO A 289 2.10 1.58 20.22
CA PRO A 289 2.25 1.79 18.78
C PRO A 289 3.37 0.92 18.19
N LYS A 290 3.10 0.31 17.05
CA LYS A 290 4.06 -0.46 16.23
C LYS A 290 3.94 0.01 14.77
N GLY A 291 4.94 -0.23 13.95
CA GLY A 291 4.97 0.22 12.56
C GLY A 291 5.20 1.73 12.46
N HIS A 292 4.48 2.46 11.62
CA HIS A 292 4.69 3.87 11.31
C HIS A 292 6.05 4.11 10.63
N GLU A 293 6.31 3.34 9.58
CA GLU A 293 7.66 3.19 9.02
C GLU A 293 7.63 2.95 7.51
N ILE A 294 8.76 3.18 6.86
CA ILE A 294 9.03 2.69 5.51
C ILE A 294 10.05 1.57 5.63
N LEU A 295 9.78 0.44 5.00
CA LEU A 295 10.68 -0.70 4.96
C LEU A 295 11.38 -0.78 3.62
N ARG A 296 12.61 -1.28 3.66
CA ARG A 296 13.35 -1.82 2.53
C ARG A 296 13.25 -3.33 2.57
N ILE A 297 12.93 -3.93 1.44
CA ILE A 297 12.82 -5.38 1.27
C ILE A 297 13.74 -5.79 0.13
N ASP A 298 14.85 -6.44 0.48
CA ASP A 298 15.73 -7.07 -0.48
C ASP A 298 15.19 -8.47 -0.81
N VAL A 299 14.95 -8.74 -2.09
CA VAL A 299 14.36 -10.00 -2.58
C VAL A 299 15.41 -10.75 -3.40
N PHE A 300 15.67 -11.99 -3.01
CA PHE A 300 16.62 -12.89 -3.64
C PHE A 300 15.88 -14.05 -4.31
N SER A 301 16.25 -14.38 -5.55
CA SER A 301 15.73 -15.56 -6.23
C SER A 301 16.43 -16.82 -5.72
N GLY A 302 15.64 -17.86 -5.42
CA GLY A 302 16.16 -19.20 -5.13
C GLY A 302 16.60 -19.97 -6.38
N GLU A 303 16.88 -21.26 -6.20
CA GLU A 303 17.31 -22.14 -7.30
C GLU A 303 16.12 -22.63 -8.16
N GLU A 304 14.94 -22.75 -7.55
CA GLU A 304 13.71 -23.19 -8.23
C GLU A 304 12.89 -21.99 -8.74
N PRO A 305 12.09 -22.15 -9.81
CA PRO A 305 11.17 -21.12 -10.27
C PRO A 305 10.20 -20.69 -9.16
N ASN A 306 10.00 -19.37 -9.01
CA ASN A 306 9.10 -18.77 -8.02
C ASN A 306 9.54 -18.97 -6.55
N ASP A 307 10.75 -19.45 -6.32
CA ASP A 307 11.34 -19.51 -4.99
C ASP A 307 12.06 -18.20 -4.68
N TYR A 308 11.53 -17.47 -3.68
CA TYR A 308 12.06 -16.18 -3.25
C TYR A 308 12.29 -16.17 -1.76
N THR A 309 13.36 -15.49 -1.34
CA THR A 309 13.65 -15.18 0.05
C THR A 309 13.84 -13.68 0.21
N THR A 310 13.59 -13.16 1.41
CA THR A 310 13.64 -11.72 1.67
C THR A 310 14.49 -11.38 2.88
N ASP A 311 15.17 -10.23 2.81
CA ASP A 311 15.72 -9.52 3.97
C ASP A 311 14.95 -8.20 4.12
N ILE A 312 14.23 -8.05 5.24
CA ILE A 312 13.36 -6.90 5.48
C ILE A 312 13.95 -6.04 6.60
N THR A 313 14.23 -4.79 6.28
CA THR A 313 14.83 -3.84 7.20
C THR A 313 14.04 -2.54 7.27
N ARG A 314 14.08 -1.91 8.43
CA ARG A 314 13.50 -0.59 8.63
C ARG A 314 14.39 0.46 7.97
N PHE A 315 13.80 1.37 7.19
CA PHE A 315 14.53 2.42 6.51
C PHE A 315 14.17 3.82 7.03
N VAL A 316 12.87 4.09 7.24
CA VAL A 316 12.38 5.32 7.89
C VAL A 316 11.58 4.93 9.12
N TRP A 317 11.80 5.64 10.25
CA TRP A 317 11.05 5.52 11.51
C TRP A 317 10.16 6.75 11.70
N ASP A 318 9.13 6.61 12.52
CA ASP A 318 8.22 7.72 12.87
C ASP A 318 7.65 8.41 11.61
N ALA A 319 7.42 7.62 10.56
CA ALA A 319 6.95 8.10 9.25
C ALA A 319 5.47 8.56 9.24
N GLY A 320 4.81 8.62 10.41
CA GLY A 320 3.38 8.92 10.52
C GLY A 320 2.51 7.72 10.23
N THR A 321 1.52 7.91 9.38
CA THR A 321 0.64 6.84 8.89
C THR A 321 0.80 6.70 7.37
N PRO A 322 1.97 6.25 6.89
CA PRO A 322 2.23 6.17 5.45
C PRO A 322 1.33 5.09 4.82
N VAL A 323 0.71 5.44 3.68
CA VAL A 323 -0.17 4.53 2.94
C VAL A 323 0.36 4.32 1.54
N PRO A 324 0.33 5.28 0.60
CA PRO A 324 0.93 5.10 -0.69
C PRO A 324 2.40 5.50 -0.67
N LEU A 325 3.18 4.83 -1.50
CA LEU A 325 4.51 5.28 -1.89
C LEU A 325 4.75 5.00 -3.38
N THR A 326 5.70 5.72 -3.96
CA THR A 326 6.12 5.50 -5.34
C THR A 326 7.51 6.07 -5.57
N PHE A 327 8.27 5.47 -6.48
CA PHE A 327 9.50 6.04 -6.97
C PHE A 327 9.24 7.06 -8.08
N HIS A 328 9.91 8.19 -7.99
CA HIS A 328 10.00 9.16 -9.07
C HIS A 328 10.95 8.65 -10.18
N PRO A 329 10.78 9.07 -11.45
CA PRO A 329 11.69 8.69 -12.54
C PRO A 329 13.17 9.03 -12.32
N ASP A 330 13.52 9.98 -11.44
CA ASP A 330 14.91 10.28 -11.07
C ASP A 330 15.51 9.34 -10.01
N GLY A 331 14.67 8.46 -9.41
CA GLY A 331 15.06 7.49 -8.41
C GLY A 331 14.82 7.89 -6.96
N SER A 332 14.28 9.09 -6.70
CA SER A 332 13.82 9.51 -5.36
C SER A 332 12.56 8.77 -4.96
N LEU A 333 12.40 8.43 -3.68
CA LEU A 333 11.19 7.81 -3.15
C LEU A 333 10.25 8.88 -2.58
N TYR A 334 8.98 8.80 -2.96
CA TYR A 334 7.91 9.62 -2.38
C TYR A 334 6.94 8.75 -1.60
N TYR A 335 6.53 9.20 -0.42
CA TYR A 335 5.44 8.55 0.32
C TYR A 335 4.48 9.60 0.89
N ALA A 336 3.22 9.22 1.06
CA ALA A 336 2.23 10.10 1.64
C ALA A 336 1.61 9.51 2.90
N VAL A 337 1.34 10.42 3.85
CA VAL A 337 0.75 10.13 5.17
C VAL A 337 -0.74 10.36 5.12
N PHE A 338 -1.54 9.37 5.46
CA PHE A 338 -3.01 9.42 5.42
C PHE A 338 -3.62 10.32 6.49
N GLY A 339 -3.03 10.38 7.68
CA GLY A 339 -3.54 11.19 8.80
C GLY A 339 -3.13 12.67 8.74
N GLY A 340 -3.76 13.50 9.59
CA GLY A 340 -3.33 14.89 9.79
C GLY A 340 -3.56 15.83 8.59
N GLY A 341 -4.52 15.52 7.72
CA GLY A 341 -4.82 16.29 6.51
C GLY A 341 -3.98 15.90 5.29
N GLY A 342 -3.16 14.86 5.41
CA GLY A 342 -2.32 14.34 4.34
C GLY A 342 -1.04 15.15 4.11
N LYS A 343 0.10 14.47 4.13
CA LYS A 343 1.42 15.05 3.85
C LYS A 343 2.15 14.20 2.83
N LEU A 344 2.96 14.83 1.99
CA LEU A 344 3.87 14.19 1.05
C LEU A 344 5.30 14.45 1.46
N PHE A 345 6.10 13.40 1.50
CA PHE A 345 7.52 13.43 1.78
C PHE A 345 8.32 12.84 0.64
N THR A 346 9.56 13.33 0.45
CA THR A 346 10.60 12.66 -0.34
C THR A 346 11.61 12.01 0.58
N VAL A 347 12.26 10.99 0.04
CA VAL A 347 13.41 10.31 0.66
C VAL A 347 14.52 10.22 -0.37
N ASP A 348 15.68 10.79 -0.03
CA ASP A 348 16.83 10.93 -0.90
C ASP A 348 18.15 10.64 -0.17
N ALA A 349 19.24 10.49 -0.90
CA ALA A 349 20.56 10.53 -0.29
C ALA A 349 20.82 11.93 0.24
N ALA A 350 21.36 12.02 1.46
CA ALA A 350 21.71 13.29 2.06
C ALA A 350 22.79 14.01 1.25
N ASP A 351 22.64 15.32 1.07
CA ASP A 351 23.69 16.13 0.43
C ASP A 351 24.92 16.17 1.34
N THR A 352 25.99 15.54 0.92
CA THR A 352 27.25 15.47 1.68
C THR A 352 28.08 16.76 1.61
N GLY A 353 27.65 17.74 0.78
CA GLY A 353 28.30 19.06 0.68
C GLY A 353 29.76 19.00 0.18
N GLU A 354 30.16 17.95 -0.58
CA GLU A 354 31.48 17.86 -1.23
C GLU A 354 31.56 18.63 -2.55
#